data_7c10ef49c8b3fd9a16b53dfac3e13b40
#
_entry.id   7c10ef49c8b3fd9a16b53dfac3e13b40
#
_cell.length_a   1.000
_cell.length_b   1.000
_cell.length_c   1.000
_cell.angle_alpha   90.00
_cell.angle_beta   90.00
_cell.angle_gamma   90.00
#
_symmetry.space_group_name_H-M   'P 1'
#
loop_
_entity.id
_entity.type
_entity.pdbx_description
1 polymer ?
#
loop_
_entity_poly.entity_id
_entity_poly.type
_entity_poly.pdbx_seq_one_letter_code
_entity_poly.pdbx_strand_id
1 'polypeptide(L)'
;MARRAFYSFHYNPDNWRAGTVRNIGSIEGNKPATDNDWETITRGGDDAIRKWIASQLKGRSCTVVLVGQNTADRKWINYEIIRSWNDGMGVVGIRIHGLKNSSGHIAPSGRNPFDYITYGTSKKRLSEIVKCYNPQGSNSQTRYEWISKHLKNAVEEAIRIRNDN
;
A
#
# COMPACT_ATOMS: atom_id res chain seq x y z
N MET A 1 2.50 -10.26 -18.88
CA MET A 1 3.14 -10.48 -17.58
C MET A 1 2.53 -9.54 -16.54
N ALA A 2 2.30 -10.04 -15.34
CA ALA A 2 1.80 -9.22 -14.25
C ALA A 2 2.87 -8.22 -13.79
N ARG A 3 2.45 -6.99 -13.47
CA ARG A 3 3.33 -6.01 -12.85
C ARG A 3 3.76 -6.48 -11.47
N ARG A 4 4.99 -6.16 -11.10
CA ARG A 4 5.51 -6.42 -9.76
C ARG A 4 5.27 -5.20 -8.89
N ALA A 5 4.61 -5.39 -7.76
CA ALA A 5 4.27 -4.33 -6.84
C ALA A 5 4.68 -4.67 -5.40
N PHE A 6 4.89 -3.63 -4.61
CA PHE A 6 5.09 -3.74 -3.16
C PHE A 6 3.79 -3.34 -2.47
N TYR A 7 3.33 -4.17 -1.53
CA TYR A 7 2.17 -3.84 -0.70
C TYR A 7 2.63 -3.24 0.63
N SER A 8 2.23 -2.00 0.87
CA SER A 8 2.48 -1.27 2.10
C SER A 8 1.22 -1.23 2.95
N PHE A 9 1.28 -1.71 4.19
CA PHE A 9 0.11 -1.74 5.07
C PHE A 9 0.51 -1.83 6.55
N HIS A 10 -0.42 -1.43 7.42
CA HIS A 10 -0.24 -1.56 8.86
C HIS A 10 -0.50 -3.01 9.28
N TYR A 11 0.56 -3.73 9.62
CA TYR A 11 0.56 -5.18 9.75
C TYR A 11 -0.46 -5.72 10.76
N ASN A 12 -0.39 -5.26 12.03
CA ASN A 12 -1.19 -5.87 13.09
C ASN A 12 -2.71 -5.84 12.81
N PRO A 13 -3.33 -4.67 12.52
CA PRO A 13 -4.78 -4.66 12.30
C PRO A 13 -5.21 -5.14 10.92
N ASP A 14 -4.34 -5.04 9.91
CA ASP A 14 -4.74 -5.20 8.50
C ASP A 14 -4.11 -6.39 7.77
N ASN A 15 -3.33 -7.20 8.46
CA ASN A 15 -2.65 -8.36 7.88
C ASN A 15 -3.62 -9.32 7.15
N TRP A 16 -4.76 -9.64 7.73
CA TRP A 16 -5.76 -10.50 7.09
C TRP A 16 -6.35 -9.86 5.84
N ARG A 17 -6.73 -8.58 5.94
CA ARG A 17 -7.27 -7.81 4.81
C ARG A 17 -6.25 -7.70 3.67
N ALA A 18 -5.01 -7.44 4.02
CA ALA A 18 -3.91 -7.38 3.05
C ALA A 18 -3.71 -8.73 2.35
N GLY A 19 -3.76 -9.82 3.07
CA GLY A 19 -3.69 -11.17 2.51
C GLY A 19 -4.79 -11.44 1.50
N THR A 20 -6.01 -10.97 1.79
CA THR A 20 -7.15 -11.08 0.88
C THR A 20 -6.87 -10.38 -0.46
N VAL A 21 -6.31 -9.17 -0.42
CA VAL A 21 -5.95 -8.42 -1.63
C VAL A 21 -4.80 -9.09 -2.38
N ARG A 22 -3.78 -9.55 -1.68
CA ARG A 22 -2.60 -10.20 -2.29
C ARG A 22 -2.97 -11.46 -3.05
N ASN A 23 -4.00 -12.16 -2.63
CA ASN A 23 -4.44 -13.41 -3.27
C ASN A 23 -5.22 -13.17 -4.57
N ILE A 24 -5.50 -11.92 -4.94
CA ILE A 24 -6.19 -11.61 -6.21
C ILE A 24 -5.38 -12.07 -7.43
N GLY A 25 -4.05 -11.92 -7.39
CA GLY A 25 -3.17 -12.47 -8.42
C GLY A 25 -3.07 -11.69 -9.72
N SER A 26 -3.77 -10.56 -9.87
CA SER A 26 -3.67 -9.72 -11.07
C SER A 26 -2.37 -8.92 -11.16
N ILE A 27 -1.69 -8.76 -10.02
CA ILE A 27 -0.35 -8.20 -9.91
C ILE A 27 0.50 -9.12 -9.02
N GLU A 28 1.82 -9.07 -9.20
CA GLU A 28 2.73 -9.86 -8.38
C GLU A 28 3.23 -9.04 -7.20
N GLY A 29 2.74 -9.36 -6.00
CA GLY A 29 3.14 -8.69 -4.77
C GLY A 29 4.41 -9.27 -4.16
N ASN A 30 4.98 -8.55 -3.19
CA ASN A 30 6.06 -9.05 -2.37
C ASN A 30 5.55 -10.17 -1.43
N LYS A 31 6.45 -11.06 -1.04
CA LYS A 31 6.11 -12.09 -0.05
C LYS A 31 5.77 -11.44 1.29
N PRO A 32 4.73 -11.93 2.00
CA PRO A 32 4.44 -11.43 3.33
C PRO A 32 5.60 -11.75 4.27
N ALA A 33 6.00 -10.77 5.08
CA ALA A 33 6.90 -11.03 6.18
C ALA A 33 6.14 -11.85 7.24
N THR A 34 6.77 -12.88 7.78
CA THR A 34 6.23 -13.60 8.93
C THR A 34 6.43 -12.76 10.19
N ASP A 35 5.74 -13.09 11.28
CA ASP A 35 5.93 -12.41 12.56
C ASP A 35 7.39 -12.50 13.01
N ASN A 36 8.03 -13.66 12.82
CA ASN A 36 9.44 -13.86 13.17
C ASN A 36 10.37 -13.01 12.30
N ASP A 37 10.10 -12.90 11.00
CA ASP A 37 10.89 -12.08 10.09
C ASP A 37 10.83 -10.62 10.51
N TRP A 38 9.62 -10.12 10.78
CA TRP A 38 9.43 -8.73 11.20
C TRP A 38 10.11 -8.45 12.54
N GLU A 39 10.00 -9.37 13.49
CA GLU A 39 10.66 -9.24 14.78
C GLU A 39 12.17 -9.19 14.63
N THR A 40 12.74 -10.06 13.80
CA THR A 40 14.18 -10.07 13.52
C THR A 40 14.64 -8.77 12.88
N ILE A 41 13.88 -8.26 11.90
CA ILE A 41 14.18 -7.00 11.20
C ILE A 41 14.15 -5.82 12.18
N THR A 42 13.12 -5.73 13.01
CA THR A 42 12.95 -4.62 13.95
C THR A 42 14.03 -4.60 15.03
N ARG A 43 14.55 -5.75 15.44
CA ARG A 43 15.66 -5.85 16.40
C ARG A 43 16.94 -5.20 15.90
N GLY A 44 17.14 -5.17 14.58
CA GLY A 44 18.31 -4.54 13.97
C GLY A 44 18.26 -3.02 13.93
N GLY A 45 17.18 -2.40 14.39
CA GLY A 45 16.99 -0.96 14.41
C GLY A 45 16.55 -0.37 13.06
N ASP A 46 16.51 0.96 13.01
CA ASP A 46 16.00 1.71 11.85
C ASP A 46 16.78 1.43 10.56
N ASP A 47 18.11 1.29 10.65
CA ASP A 47 18.93 1.00 9.46
C ASP A 47 18.60 -0.37 8.85
N ALA A 48 18.35 -1.37 9.70
CA ALA A 48 17.95 -2.70 9.24
C ALA A 48 16.57 -2.67 8.55
N ILE A 49 15.65 -1.89 9.09
CA ILE A 49 14.32 -1.72 8.50
C ILE A 49 14.43 -1.03 7.14
N ARG A 50 15.22 0.04 7.02
CA ARG A 50 15.46 0.73 5.74
C ARG A 50 16.05 -0.19 4.68
N LYS A 51 17.04 -0.99 5.05
CA LYS A 51 17.68 -1.97 4.15
C LYS A 51 16.68 -3.03 3.70
N TRP A 52 15.86 -3.52 4.61
CA TRP A 52 14.84 -4.50 4.28
C TRP A 52 13.82 -3.91 3.28
N ILE A 53 13.32 -2.71 3.56
CA ILE A 53 12.39 -2.01 2.66
C ILE A 53 13.03 -1.83 1.28
N ALA A 54 14.26 -1.36 1.21
CA ALA A 54 14.99 -1.19 -0.05
C ALA A 54 15.07 -2.50 -0.84
N SER A 55 15.34 -3.62 -0.16
CA SER A 55 15.40 -4.94 -0.80
C SER A 55 14.03 -5.38 -1.34
N GLN A 56 12.95 -5.04 -0.63
CA GLN A 56 11.59 -5.39 -1.05
C GLN A 56 11.11 -4.56 -2.24
N LEU A 57 11.54 -3.31 -2.34
CA LEU A 57 11.16 -2.41 -3.44
C LEU A 57 11.93 -2.70 -4.73
N LYS A 58 13.09 -3.32 -4.63
CA LYS A 58 13.96 -3.56 -5.79
C LYS A 58 13.26 -4.39 -6.86
N GLY A 59 13.28 -3.87 -8.11
CA GLY A 59 12.70 -4.55 -9.26
C GLY A 59 11.17 -4.46 -9.33
N ARG A 60 10.55 -3.62 -8.52
CA ARG A 60 9.10 -3.40 -8.53
C ARG A 60 8.75 -2.07 -9.18
N SER A 61 7.56 -1.99 -9.76
CA SER A 61 7.13 -0.82 -10.55
C SER A 61 6.19 0.10 -9.79
N CYS A 62 5.57 -0.39 -8.74
CA CYS A 62 4.51 0.33 -8.03
C CYS A 62 4.44 -0.11 -6.57
N THR A 63 4.13 0.83 -5.69
CA THR A 63 3.76 0.55 -4.31
C THR A 63 2.26 0.76 -4.15
N VAL A 64 1.58 -0.28 -3.71
CA VAL A 64 0.14 -0.24 -3.39
C VAL A 64 0.00 -0.11 -1.88
N VAL A 65 -0.49 1.04 -1.44
CA VAL A 65 -0.74 1.28 -0.01
C VAL A 65 -2.15 0.79 0.31
N LEU A 66 -2.24 -0.21 1.15
CA LEU A 66 -3.51 -0.76 1.62
C LEU A 66 -3.95 0.01 2.85
N VAL A 67 -4.94 0.89 2.68
CA VAL A 67 -5.30 1.91 3.66
C VAL A 67 -6.41 1.40 4.57
N GLY A 68 -6.05 1.07 5.80
CA GLY A 68 -6.99 0.74 6.86
C GLY A 68 -7.29 1.95 7.74
N GLN A 69 -7.93 1.70 8.87
CA GLN A 69 -8.34 2.75 9.82
C GLN A 69 -7.17 3.59 10.33
N ASN A 70 -6.02 2.98 10.58
CA ASN A 70 -4.89 3.62 11.25
C ASN A 70 -3.60 3.60 10.43
N THR A 71 -3.70 3.52 9.11
CA THR A 71 -2.53 3.44 8.22
C THR A 71 -1.81 4.77 8.07
N ALA A 72 -2.56 5.87 8.00
CA ALA A 72 -2.02 7.19 7.70
C ALA A 72 -1.07 7.69 8.79
N ASP A 73 -0.04 8.40 8.35
CA ASP A 73 0.96 9.08 9.19
C ASP A 73 1.77 8.14 10.10
N ARG A 74 1.94 6.89 9.70
CA ARG A 74 2.87 5.98 10.37
C ARG A 74 4.26 6.12 9.77
N LYS A 75 5.27 6.12 10.62
CA LYS A 75 6.68 6.35 10.24
C LYS A 75 7.12 5.50 9.04
N TRP A 76 6.92 4.19 9.13
CA TRP A 76 7.43 3.28 8.09
C TRP A 76 6.56 3.25 6.85
N ILE A 77 5.26 3.47 6.99
CA ILE A 77 4.36 3.66 5.83
C ILE A 77 4.78 4.92 5.06
N ASN A 78 5.01 6.02 5.76
CA ASN A 78 5.49 7.26 5.14
C ASN A 78 6.84 7.05 4.45
N TYR A 79 7.75 6.32 5.10
CA TYR A 79 9.06 6.00 4.52
C TYR A 79 8.93 5.19 3.23
N GLU A 80 8.09 4.16 3.23
CA GLU A 80 7.85 3.33 2.04
C GLU A 80 7.27 4.14 0.88
N ILE A 81 6.33 5.03 1.17
CA ILE A 81 5.72 5.90 0.16
C ILE A 81 6.76 6.87 -0.41
N ILE A 82 7.49 7.56 0.44
CA ILE A 82 8.51 8.55 0.04
C ILE A 82 9.61 7.86 -0.77
N ARG A 83 10.11 6.74 -0.30
CA ARG A 83 11.14 5.98 -0.98
C ARG A 83 10.68 5.51 -2.36
N SER A 84 9.47 4.99 -2.46
CA SER A 84 8.88 4.54 -3.72
C SER A 84 8.75 5.69 -4.71
N TRP A 85 8.22 6.82 -4.26
CA TRP A 85 8.08 8.01 -5.11
C TRP A 85 9.44 8.50 -5.61
N ASN A 86 10.41 8.63 -4.72
CA ASN A 86 11.74 9.11 -5.06
C ASN A 86 12.50 8.15 -6.00
N ASP A 87 12.22 6.86 -5.92
CA ASP A 87 12.80 5.85 -6.81
C ASP A 87 12.08 5.79 -8.18
N GLY A 88 11.11 6.64 -8.42
CA GLY A 88 10.39 6.69 -9.70
C GLY A 88 9.29 5.65 -9.85
N MET A 89 8.89 5.00 -8.76
CA MET A 89 7.82 4.01 -8.78
C MET A 89 6.45 4.68 -8.74
N GLY A 90 5.44 4.06 -9.37
CA GLY A 90 4.06 4.45 -9.16
C GLY A 90 3.64 4.20 -7.71
N VAL A 91 2.72 5.02 -7.22
CA VAL A 91 2.15 4.88 -5.87
C VAL A 91 0.64 5.04 -5.97
N VAL A 92 -0.09 4.16 -5.31
CA VAL A 92 -1.56 4.21 -5.28
C VAL A 92 -2.06 3.69 -3.94
N GLY A 93 -3.15 4.25 -3.46
CA GLY A 93 -3.84 3.78 -2.26
C GLY A 93 -5.13 3.05 -2.61
N ILE A 94 -5.40 2.00 -1.88
CA ILE A 94 -6.67 1.27 -1.94
C ILE A 94 -7.15 1.08 -0.51
N ARG A 95 -8.34 1.61 -0.21
CA ARG A 95 -8.91 1.48 1.13
C ARG A 95 -9.40 0.06 1.36
N ILE A 96 -8.99 -0.52 2.47
CA ILE A 96 -9.34 -1.90 2.83
C ILE A 96 -10.13 -2.02 4.13
N HIS A 97 -10.46 -0.89 4.76
CA HIS A 97 -11.25 -0.88 6.00
C HIS A 97 -12.61 -1.58 5.84
N GLY A 98 -13.18 -1.54 4.66
CA GLY A 98 -14.47 -2.18 4.35
C GLY A 98 -14.39 -3.67 4.05
N LEU A 99 -13.20 -4.27 4.08
CA LEU A 99 -13.01 -5.72 4.02
C LEU A 99 -13.05 -6.30 5.44
N LYS A 100 -13.56 -7.53 5.56
CA LYS A 100 -13.57 -8.23 6.84
C LYS A 100 -12.16 -8.65 7.25
N ASN A 101 -11.88 -8.57 8.56
CA ASN A 101 -10.67 -9.16 9.15
C ASN A 101 -10.91 -10.65 9.48
N SER A 102 -9.96 -11.30 10.17
CA SER A 102 -10.06 -12.72 10.54
C SER A 102 -11.25 -13.03 11.47
N SER A 103 -11.74 -12.01 12.18
CA SER A 103 -12.92 -12.14 13.06
C SER A 103 -14.24 -11.81 12.34
N GLY A 104 -14.20 -11.52 11.05
CA GLY A 104 -15.39 -11.18 10.26
C GLY A 104 -15.87 -9.75 10.41
N HIS A 105 -15.03 -8.83 10.90
CA HIS A 105 -15.40 -7.45 11.17
C HIS A 105 -14.76 -6.48 10.16
N ILE A 106 -15.54 -5.48 9.74
CA ILE A 106 -15.04 -4.31 9.02
C ILE A 106 -14.62 -3.24 10.03
N ALA A 107 -13.91 -2.21 9.56
CA ALA A 107 -13.45 -1.10 10.39
C ALA A 107 -13.94 0.23 9.85
N PRO A 108 -13.90 1.31 10.67
CA PRO A 108 -14.13 2.67 10.16
C PRO A 108 -13.06 3.08 9.14
N SER A 109 -13.44 4.00 8.25
CA SER A 109 -12.51 4.59 7.29
C SER A 109 -11.40 5.37 7.99
N GLY A 110 -10.17 5.25 7.50
CA GLY A 110 -9.03 6.02 7.96
C GLY A 110 -8.76 7.25 7.10
N ARG A 111 -7.77 8.03 7.51
CA ARG A 111 -7.31 9.21 6.76
C ARG A 111 -6.55 8.78 5.51
N ASN A 112 -6.46 9.68 4.55
CA ASN A 112 -5.64 9.48 3.35
C ASN A 112 -4.16 9.66 3.72
N PRO A 113 -3.31 8.63 3.61
CA PRO A 113 -1.90 8.75 3.99
C PRO A 113 -1.13 9.74 3.13
N PHE A 114 -1.58 10.00 1.90
CA PHE A 114 -0.90 10.92 0.99
C PHE A 114 -1.10 12.40 1.36
N ASP A 115 -2.05 12.70 2.23
CA ASP A 115 -2.22 14.05 2.78
C ASP A 115 -1.06 14.48 3.69
N TYR A 116 -0.32 13.52 4.23
CA TYR A 116 0.77 13.76 5.18
C TYR A 116 2.15 13.86 4.52
N ILE A 117 2.20 13.75 3.21
CA ILE A 117 3.47 13.68 2.46
C ILE A 117 3.45 14.79 1.41
N THR A 118 4.55 15.56 1.34
CA THR A 118 4.75 16.58 0.32
C THR A 118 5.82 16.12 -0.68
N TYR A 119 5.76 16.67 -1.88
CA TYR A 119 6.72 16.37 -2.93
C TYR A 119 7.11 17.64 -3.69
N GLY A 120 8.30 17.59 -4.31
CA GLY A 120 8.80 18.66 -5.15
C GLY A 120 9.20 19.92 -4.35
N THR A 121 9.69 20.92 -5.07
CA THR A 121 10.15 22.18 -4.47
C THR A 121 9.00 23.06 -3.98
N SER A 122 7.82 22.93 -4.61
CA SER A 122 6.60 23.66 -4.21
C SER A 122 5.92 23.08 -2.98
N LYS A 123 6.38 21.93 -2.49
CA LYS A 123 5.86 21.21 -1.30
C LYS A 123 4.35 20.96 -1.38
N LYS A 124 3.87 20.57 -2.55
CA LYS A 124 2.50 20.13 -2.72
C LYS A 124 2.26 18.81 -2.04
N ARG A 125 1.05 18.60 -1.55
CA ARG A 125 0.67 17.32 -0.96
C ARG A 125 0.64 16.23 -2.05
N LEU A 126 1.15 15.05 -1.73
CA LEU A 126 1.15 13.93 -2.64
C LEU A 126 -0.28 13.51 -3.03
N SER A 127 -1.24 13.70 -2.14
CA SER A 127 -2.66 13.42 -2.40
C SER A 127 -3.27 14.25 -3.54
N GLU A 128 -2.62 15.33 -3.98
CA GLU A 128 -3.10 16.10 -5.13
C GLU A 128 -2.93 15.34 -6.45
N ILE A 129 -1.99 14.40 -6.53
CA ILE A 129 -1.75 13.62 -7.76
C ILE A 129 -1.85 12.11 -7.57
N VAL A 130 -1.49 11.58 -6.41
CA VAL A 130 -1.60 10.15 -6.09
C VAL A 130 -3.02 9.84 -5.64
N LYS A 131 -3.62 8.86 -6.28
CA LYS A 131 -5.00 8.48 -5.98
C LYS A 131 -5.10 7.49 -4.83
N CYS A 132 -6.15 7.65 -4.04
CA CYS A 132 -6.51 6.73 -2.96
C CYS A 132 -7.94 6.28 -3.21
N TYR A 133 -8.11 5.07 -3.73
CA TYR A 133 -9.42 4.55 -4.13
C TYR A 133 -10.20 4.03 -2.94
N ASN A 134 -11.51 4.29 -2.97
CA ASN A 134 -12.45 3.72 -2.00
C ASN A 134 -13.29 2.65 -2.73
N PRO A 135 -13.02 1.36 -2.51
CA PRO A 135 -13.77 0.30 -3.18
C PRO A 135 -15.27 0.43 -2.98
N GLN A 136 -16.02 0.36 -4.07
CA GLN A 136 -17.48 0.49 -4.05
C GLN A 136 -18.14 -0.83 -3.65
N GLY A 137 -19.21 -0.74 -2.90
CA GLY A 137 -19.99 -1.91 -2.50
C GLY A 137 -20.65 -1.73 -1.15
N SER A 138 -21.66 -2.55 -0.88
CA SER A 138 -22.43 -2.51 0.37
C SER A 138 -21.90 -3.47 1.44
N ASN A 139 -20.97 -4.35 1.07
CA ASN A 139 -20.39 -5.34 1.99
C ASN A 139 -18.96 -5.71 1.58
N SER A 140 -18.31 -6.53 2.40
CA SER A 140 -16.93 -6.96 2.17
C SER A 140 -16.75 -7.68 0.82
N GLN A 141 -17.68 -8.55 0.45
CA GLN A 141 -17.58 -9.33 -0.80
C GLN A 141 -17.66 -8.42 -2.03
N THR A 142 -18.58 -7.46 -2.06
CA THR A 142 -18.69 -6.54 -3.20
C THR A 142 -17.51 -5.59 -3.29
N ARG A 143 -16.96 -5.16 -2.17
CA ARG A 143 -15.72 -4.35 -2.14
C ARG A 143 -14.51 -5.15 -2.62
N TYR A 144 -14.40 -6.40 -2.24
CA TYR A 144 -13.37 -7.31 -2.74
C TYR A 144 -13.47 -7.47 -4.27
N GLU A 145 -14.66 -7.67 -4.78
CA GLU A 145 -14.90 -7.79 -6.23
C GLU A 145 -14.50 -6.51 -6.97
N TRP A 146 -14.79 -5.35 -6.39
CA TRP A 146 -14.37 -4.07 -6.93
C TRP A 146 -12.84 -3.99 -7.03
N ILE A 147 -12.14 -4.34 -5.95
CA ILE A 147 -10.67 -4.35 -5.93
C ILE A 147 -10.13 -5.31 -6.97
N SER A 148 -10.67 -6.52 -7.04
CA SER A 148 -10.25 -7.55 -7.98
C SER A 148 -10.36 -7.06 -9.43
N LYS A 149 -11.42 -6.33 -9.74
CA LYS A 149 -11.68 -5.80 -11.07
C LYS A 149 -10.80 -4.61 -11.43
N HIS A 150 -10.43 -3.75 -10.45
CA HIS A 150 -9.78 -2.46 -10.72
C HIS A 150 -8.29 -2.42 -10.36
N LEU A 151 -7.78 -3.36 -9.60
CA LEU A 151 -6.41 -3.31 -9.07
C LEU A 151 -5.35 -3.16 -10.16
N LYS A 152 -5.43 -3.97 -11.20
CA LYS A 152 -4.47 -3.92 -12.31
C LYS A 152 -4.43 -2.55 -12.98
N ASN A 153 -5.61 -1.99 -13.27
CA ASN A 153 -5.72 -0.67 -13.91
C ASN A 153 -5.26 0.45 -12.98
N ALA A 154 -5.51 0.33 -11.69
CA ALA A 154 -5.05 1.31 -10.70
C ALA A 154 -3.52 1.35 -10.65
N VAL A 155 -2.86 0.20 -10.72
CA VAL A 155 -1.40 0.11 -10.77
C VAL A 155 -0.85 0.73 -12.06
N GLU A 156 -1.44 0.42 -13.21
CA GLU A 156 -1.01 1.00 -14.49
C GLU A 156 -1.17 2.52 -14.50
N GLU A 157 -2.27 3.02 -13.97
CA GLU A 157 -2.50 4.46 -13.86
C GLU A 157 -1.47 5.12 -12.94
N ALA A 158 -1.16 4.50 -11.81
CA ALA A 158 -0.18 5.01 -10.87
C ALA A 158 1.21 5.16 -11.50
N ILE A 159 1.60 4.18 -12.31
CA ILE A 159 2.87 4.22 -13.04
C ILE A 159 2.90 5.39 -14.02
N ARG A 160 1.80 5.60 -14.77
CA ARG A 160 1.69 6.73 -15.69
C ARG A 160 1.77 8.07 -14.97
N ILE A 161 1.04 8.22 -13.86
CA ILE A 161 1.07 9.45 -13.04
C ILE A 161 2.48 9.75 -12.60
N ARG A 162 3.22 8.75 -12.12
CA ARG A 162 4.61 8.96 -11.68
C ARG A 162 5.51 9.37 -12.84
N ASN A 163 5.36 8.75 -14.01
CA ASN A 163 6.18 9.08 -15.18
C ASN A 163 5.92 10.51 -15.66
N ASP A 164 4.72 11.05 -15.47
CA ASP A 164 4.34 12.40 -15.86
C ASP A 164 4.72 13.47 -14.82
N ASN A 165 5.23 13.07 -13.68
CA ASN A 165 5.61 13.94 -12.58
C ASN A 165 7.01 13.59 -12.04
#